data_a4cbe6172055fdfbb42ae463912271b9
#
_entry.id   a4cbe6172055fdfbb42ae463912271b9
#
_cell.length_a   1.000
_cell.length_b   1.000
_cell.length_c   1.000
_cell.angle_alpha   90.00
_cell.angle_beta   90.00
_cell.angle_gamma   90.00
#
_symmetry.space_group_name_H-M   'P 1'
#
loop_
_entity.id
_entity.type
_entity.pdbx_description
1 polymer ?
#
loop_
_entity_poly.entity_id
_entity_poly.type
_entity_poly.pdbx_seq_one_letter_code
_entity_poly.pdbx_strand_id
1 'polypeptide(L)'
;STYQVVTGAGNAGLALLEQPFNVIPHIPEEETKMEAETRKIMGRLSRGKVRPADFSVVASCARVWVRDGHLESVVVTVDEEPTLDEVVEAFSAFRSEIDGRDLHTAPKEPVHLFTEDARPQPALDAYLGEAEGLPGMTAGIGQVKVTEDGRIRFFVLSNNTIRGSAGGSVLNAELALAERVIGP
;
A
#
# COMPACT_ATOMS: atom_id res chain seq x y z
N SER A 1 11.71 -0.38 -2.53
CA SER A 1 11.56 0.04 -3.95
C SER A 1 10.12 -0.14 -4.39
N THR A 2 9.59 0.78 -5.14
CA THR A 2 8.24 0.71 -5.69
C THR A 2 8.29 0.66 -7.22
N TYR A 3 7.48 -0.24 -7.79
CA TYR A 3 7.26 -0.40 -9.23
C TYR A 3 5.88 0.18 -9.55
N GLN A 4 5.87 1.46 -9.93
CA GLN A 4 4.65 2.20 -10.17
C GLN A 4 4.14 1.99 -11.59
N VAL A 5 2.83 1.82 -11.72
CA VAL A 5 2.18 1.45 -12.98
C VAL A 5 1.85 2.67 -13.84
N VAL A 6 1.54 2.40 -15.10
CA VAL A 6 1.27 3.43 -16.12
C VAL A 6 0.08 4.31 -15.76
N THR A 7 -1.00 3.74 -15.23
CA THR A 7 -2.21 4.50 -14.86
C THR A 7 -1.97 5.55 -13.76
N GLY A 8 -0.93 5.39 -12.94
CA GLY A 8 -0.53 6.37 -11.94
C GLY A 8 0.11 7.64 -12.51
N ALA A 9 0.49 7.66 -13.79
CA ALA A 9 1.14 8.80 -14.43
C ALA A 9 0.16 9.82 -15.05
N GLY A 10 -1.15 9.58 -14.99
CA GLY A 10 -2.13 10.43 -15.65
C GLY A 10 -1.89 10.57 -17.15
N ASN A 11 -2.06 11.77 -17.71
CA ASN A 11 -1.84 11.99 -19.14
C ASN A 11 -0.39 11.73 -19.60
N ALA A 12 0.59 11.89 -18.73
CA ALA A 12 1.98 11.55 -19.01
C ALA A 12 2.19 10.04 -19.19
N GLY A 13 1.29 9.20 -18.66
CA GLY A 13 1.29 7.75 -18.86
C GLY A 13 1.10 7.33 -20.31
N LEU A 14 0.43 8.15 -21.12
CA LEU A 14 0.26 7.90 -22.55
C LEU A 14 1.61 7.86 -23.29
N ALA A 15 2.55 8.73 -22.93
CA ALA A 15 3.89 8.71 -23.50
C ALA A 15 4.67 7.42 -23.18
N LEU A 16 4.36 6.77 -22.05
CA LEU A 16 4.94 5.47 -21.70
C LEU A 16 4.33 4.31 -22.50
N LEU A 17 3.09 4.45 -22.99
CA LEU A 17 2.45 3.47 -23.85
C LEU A 17 3.12 3.37 -25.22
N GLU A 18 3.87 4.41 -25.63
CA GLU A 18 4.68 4.40 -26.85
C GLU A 18 5.97 3.57 -26.71
N GLN A 19 6.34 3.20 -25.48
CA GLN A 19 7.54 2.41 -25.17
C GLN A 19 7.20 1.14 -24.39
N PRO A 20 6.48 0.17 -24.97
CA PRO A 20 6.16 -1.08 -24.29
C PRO A 20 7.44 -1.82 -23.86
N PHE A 21 7.33 -2.62 -22.82
CA PHE A 21 8.43 -3.42 -22.26
C PHE A 21 9.61 -2.60 -21.70
N ASN A 22 9.35 -1.37 -21.30
CA ASN A 22 10.36 -0.47 -20.71
C ASN A 22 10.16 -0.28 -19.22
N VAL A 23 11.24 0.08 -18.52
CA VAL A 23 11.26 0.55 -17.13
C VAL A 23 11.97 1.89 -17.09
N ILE A 24 11.32 2.90 -16.48
CA ILE A 24 11.91 4.22 -16.29
C ILE A 24 12.26 4.36 -14.81
N PRO A 25 13.55 4.36 -14.43
CA PRO A 25 14.00 4.35 -13.04
C PRO A 25 13.99 5.76 -12.42
N HIS A 26 12.97 6.55 -12.71
CA HIS A 26 12.80 7.90 -12.17
C HIS A 26 11.35 8.35 -12.27
N ILE A 27 10.80 8.83 -11.16
CA ILE A 27 9.51 9.52 -11.12
C ILE A 27 9.77 10.82 -10.35
N PRO A 28 9.59 12.00 -10.97
CA PRO A 28 9.88 13.27 -10.33
C PRO A 28 9.21 13.41 -8.96
N GLU A 29 9.98 13.81 -7.94
CA GLU A 29 9.55 14.09 -6.56
C GLU A 29 8.95 12.90 -5.79
N GLU A 30 8.70 11.76 -6.41
CA GLU A 30 7.98 10.64 -5.80
C GLU A 30 8.75 10.01 -4.63
N GLU A 31 10.06 9.86 -4.75
CA GLU A 31 10.92 9.31 -3.69
C GLU A 31 10.87 10.18 -2.43
N THR A 32 11.09 11.48 -2.57
CA THR A 32 11.03 12.44 -1.46
C THR A 32 9.64 12.49 -0.82
N LYS A 33 8.60 12.40 -1.64
CA LYS A 33 7.21 12.36 -1.19
C LYS A 33 6.95 11.08 -0.39
N MET A 34 7.34 9.90 -0.89
CA MET A 34 7.18 8.64 -0.17
C MET A 34 7.87 8.65 1.19
N GLU A 35 9.11 9.14 1.25
CA GLU A 35 9.88 9.23 2.49
C GLU A 35 9.20 10.13 3.53
N ALA A 36 8.70 11.28 3.11
CA ALA A 36 8.03 12.22 3.98
C ALA A 36 6.63 11.75 4.42
N GLU A 37 5.83 11.24 3.48
CA GLU A 37 4.46 10.80 3.72
C GLU A 37 4.41 9.53 4.58
N THR A 38 5.31 8.57 4.37
CA THR A 38 5.39 7.36 5.20
C THR A 38 5.62 7.73 6.66
N ARG A 39 6.56 8.61 6.95
CA ARG A 39 6.82 9.08 8.32
C ARG A 39 5.65 9.87 8.89
N LYS A 40 4.93 10.63 8.06
CA LYS A 40 3.74 11.37 8.47
C LYS A 40 2.58 10.42 8.82
N ILE A 41 2.31 9.42 7.98
CA ILE A 41 1.22 8.44 8.16
C ILE A 41 1.46 7.60 9.42
N MET A 42 2.70 7.16 9.61
CA MET A 42 3.11 6.39 10.80
C MET A 42 3.36 7.26 12.04
N GLY A 43 3.14 8.55 11.91
CA GLY A 43 3.35 9.52 12.99
C GLY A 43 2.21 9.54 14.01
N ARG A 44 2.29 10.47 14.95
CA ARG A 44 1.30 10.64 16.03
C ARG A 44 0.68 12.03 16.00
N LEU A 45 -0.63 12.10 16.20
CA LEU A 45 -1.30 13.39 16.39
C LEU A 45 -0.99 13.94 17.80
N SER A 46 -0.40 15.11 17.89
CA SER A 46 -0.08 15.78 19.14
C SER A 46 -0.41 17.26 19.05
N ARG A 47 -1.26 17.74 19.93
CA ARG A 47 -1.70 19.15 20.01
C ARG A 47 -2.18 19.72 18.66
N GLY A 48 -3.00 18.94 17.94
CA GLY A 48 -3.56 19.31 16.62
C GLY A 48 -2.56 19.31 15.46
N LYS A 49 -1.36 18.76 15.64
CA LYS A 49 -0.34 18.62 14.60
C LYS A 49 0.17 17.19 14.53
N VAL A 50 0.41 16.70 13.33
CA VAL A 50 1.07 15.41 13.13
C VAL A 50 2.56 15.58 13.42
N ARG A 51 3.08 14.73 14.31
CA ARG A 51 4.52 14.54 14.53
C ARG A 51 4.95 13.32 13.72
N PRO A 52 5.81 13.46 12.71
CA PRO A 52 6.30 12.32 11.95
C PRO A 52 6.96 11.27 12.85
N ALA A 53 6.86 10.01 12.45
CA ALA A 53 7.56 8.93 13.13
C ALA A 53 9.07 9.09 13.02
N ASP A 54 9.78 8.65 14.05
CA ASP A 54 11.24 8.77 14.17
C ASP A 54 11.94 7.50 13.67
N PHE A 55 11.85 7.28 12.35
CA PHE A 55 12.64 6.29 11.63
C PHE A 55 13.02 6.80 10.24
N SER A 56 14.04 6.22 9.65
CA SER A 56 14.48 6.57 8.30
C SER A 56 13.69 5.77 7.25
N VAL A 57 13.42 6.41 6.13
CA VAL A 57 12.85 5.78 4.94
C VAL A 57 13.77 6.10 3.77
N VAL A 58 14.06 5.11 2.94
CA VAL A 58 14.78 5.28 1.68
C VAL A 58 13.91 4.68 0.58
N ALA A 59 13.49 5.50 -0.36
CA ALA A 59 12.65 5.11 -1.47
C ALA A 59 13.44 5.06 -2.78
N SER A 60 13.05 4.15 -3.67
CA SER A 60 13.47 4.11 -5.07
C SER A 60 12.26 3.83 -5.92
N CYS A 61 11.94 4.73 -6.84
CA CYS A 61 10.71 4.69 -7.63
C CYS A 61 11.02 4.45 -9.11
N ALA A 62 10.35 3.48 -9.70
CA ALA A 62 10.44 3.20 -11.13
C ALA A 62 9.05 3.11 -11.75
N ARG A 63 8.88 3.64 -12.96
CA ARG A 63 7.70 3.43 -13.78
C ARG A 63 7.87 2.15 -14.59
N VAL A 64 6.89 1.25 -14.51
CA VAL A 64 6.92 -0.04 -15.19
C VAL A 64 5.75 -0.18 -16.16
N TRP A 65 5.93 -1.01 -17.20
CA TRP A 65 4.89 -1.32 -18.17
C TRP A 65 3.88 -2.33 -17.61
N VAL A 66 3.13 -1.89 -16.61
CA VAL A 66 2.04 -2.63 -15.99
C VAL A 66 0.84 -1.69 -15.93
N ARG A 67 -0.37 -2.19 -16.15
CA ARG A 67 -1.56 -1.36 -16.22
C ARG A 67 -1.97 -0.81 -14.86
N ASP A 68 -2.27 -1.68 -13.90
CA ASP A 68 -2.83 -1.33 -12.59
C ASP A 68 -2.12 -2.07 -11.47
N GLY A 69 -2.09 -1.49 -10.28
CA GLY A 69 -1.55 -2.08 -9.06
C GLY A 69 -0.06 -1.80 -8.84
N HIS A 70 0.25 -0.83 -7.97
CA HIS A 70 1.64 -0.58 -7.54
C HIS A 70 2.15 -1.76 -6.74
N LEU A 71 3.29 -2.30 -7.16
CA LEU A 71 4.00 -3.36 -6.45
C LEU A 71 5.23 -2.76 -5.76
N GLU A 72 5.39 -3.04 -4.49
CA GLU A 72 6.49 -2.53 -3.70
C GLU A 72 7.30 -3.68 -3.09
N SER A 73 8.61 -3.62 -3.22
CA SER A 73 9.54 -4.47 -2.48
C SER A 73 9.99 -3.70 -1.24
N VAL A 74 9.63 -4.21 -0.10
CA VAL A 74 9.82 -3.58 1.21
C VAL A 74 10.84 -4.36 2.02
N VAL A 75 11.75 -3.64 2.67
CA VAL A 75 12.67 -4.16 3.69
C VAL A 75 12.51 -3.29 4.93
N VAL A 76 12.23 -3.92 6.06
CA VAL A 76 12.05 -3.26 7.36
C VAL A 76 13.10 -3.76 8.32
N THR A 77 13.75 -2.82 9.02
CA THR A 77 14.57 -3.12 10.20
C THR A 77 13.77 -2.74 11.43
N VAL A 78 13.64 -3.64 12.37
CA VAL A 78 12.97 -3.45 13.66
C VAL A 78 13.99 -3.61 14.80
N ASP A 79 13.69 -3.08 15.97
CA ASP A 79 14.59 -3.17 17.13
C ASP A 79 14.63 -4.60 17.73
N GLU A 80 13.55 -5.36 17.52
CA GLU A 80 13.42 -6.75 17.93
C GLU A 80 13.79 -7.67 16.76
N GLU A 81 14.22 -8.91 17.04
CA GLU A 81 14.49 -9.92 16.03
C GLU A 81 13.30 -10.89 15.94
N PRO A 82 12.28 -10.60 15.12
CA PRO A 82 11.11 -11.44 15.04
C PRO A 82 11.40 -12.72 14.26
N THR A 83 10.72 -13.78 14.63
CA THR A 83 10.65 -15.00 13.84
C THR A 83 9.75 -14.80 12.61
N LEU A 84 9.90 -15.67 11.60
CA LEU A 84 9.01 -15.64 10.44
C LEU A 84 7.53 -15.86 10.85
N ASP A 85 7.28 -16.77 11.80
CA ASP A 85 5.93 -17.09 12.25
C ASP A 85 5.26 -15.88 12.93
N GLU A 86 5.99 -15.13 13.75
CA GLU A 86 5.48 -13.90 14.37
C GLU A 86 5.13 -12.83 13.32
N VAL A 87 5.95 -12.68 12.28
CA VAL A 87 5.67 -11.73 11.19
C VAL A 87 4.44 -12.17 10.39
N VAL A 88 4.33 -13.45 10.05
CA VAL A 88 3.17 -14.02 9.34
C VAL A 88 1.90 -13.86 10.17
N GLU A 89 1.96 -14.13 11.47
CA GLU A 89 0.83 -13.95 12.39
C GLU A 89 0.42 -12.47 12.46
N ALA A 90 1.37 -11.55 12.55
CA ALA A 90 1.08 -10.12 12.60
C ALA A 90 0.34 -9.62 11.34
N PHE A 91 0.72 -10.08 10.14
CA PHE A 91 0.00 -9.75 8.92
C PHE A 91 -1.40 -10.41 8.87
N SER A 92 -1.50 -11.68 9.24
CA SER A 92 -2.76 -12.44 9.20
C SER A 92 -3.77 -11.95 10.25
N ALA A 93 -3.28 -11.55 11.41
CA ALA A 93 -4.09 -11.04 12.50
C ALA A 93 -4.41 -9.53 12.37
N PHE A 94 -3.85 -8.85 11.37
CA PHE A 94 -4.06 -7.42 11.21
C PHE A 94 -5.56 -7.08 11.13
N ARG A 95 -5.96 -6.09 11.90
CA ARG A 95 -7.30 -5.52 11.88
C ARG A 95 -7.19 -4.01 11.77
N SER A 96 -8.10 -3.43 11.02
CA SER A 96 -8.20 -1.99 10.87
C SER A 96 -8.97 -1.38 12.05
N GLU A 97 -8.64 -0.15 12.45
CA GLU A 97 -9.42 0.61 13.44
C GLU A 97 -10.88 0.87 13.02
N ILE A 98 -11.18 0.69 11.73
CA ILE A 98 -12.52 0.84 11.18
C ILE A 98 -13.27 -0.49 11.01
N ASP A 99 -12.67 -1.62 11.41
CA ASP A 99 -13.30 -2.93 11.33
C ASP A 99 -14.58 -2.96 12.18
N GLY A 100 -15.64 -3.57 11.60
CA GLY A 100 -16.95 -3.63 12.22
C GLY A 100 -17.79 -2.36 12.12
N ARG A 101 -17.29 -1.30 11.48
CA ARG A 101 -18.08 -0.12 11.11
C ARG A 101 -18.83 -0.39 9.81
N ASP A 102 -20.07 0.11 9.72
CA ASP A 102 -20.89 0.04 8.49
C ASP A 102 -20.45 1.11 7.50
N LEU A 103 -19.28 0.88 6.86
CA LEU A 103 -18.70 1.72 5.83
C LEU A 103 -18.69 0.94 4.52
N HIS A 104 -19.44 1.40 3.55
CA HIS A 104 -19.71 0.68 2.30
C HIS A 104 -18.45 0.34 1.49
N THR A 105 -17.46 1.23 1.50
CA THR A 105 -16.20 1.04 0.75
C THR A 105 -15.08 0.42 1.59
N ALA A 106 -15.31 0.16 2.88
CA ALA A 106 -14.31 -0.49 3.72
C ALA A 106 -14.12 -1.96 3.30
N PRO A 107 -12.90 -2.42 3.05
CA PRO A 107 -12.65 -3.83 2.78
C PRO A 107 -12.83 -4.63 4.06
N LYS A 108 -13.46 -5.79 3.98
CA LYS A 108 -13.59 -6.72 5.12
C LYS A 108 -12.25 -7.33 5.51
N GLU A 109 -11.38 -7.52 4.53
CA GLU A 109 -10.00 -7.94 4.69
C GLU A 109 -9.09 -6.83 4.17
N PRO A 110 -8.60 -5.91 5.02
CA PRO A 110 -7.78 -4.80 4.56
C PRO A 110 -6.40 -5.22 4.05
N VAL A 111 -5.90 -6.36 4.54
CA VAL A 111 -4.64 -6.98 4.15
C VAL A 111 -4.86 -8.46 3.90
N HIS A 112 -4.54 -8.93 2.70
CA HIS A 112 -4.52 -10.34 2.32
C HIS A 112 -3.09 -10.87 2.27
N LEU A 113 -2.80 -11.93 3.02
CA LEU A 113 -1.49 -12.57 3.02
C LEU A 113 -1.46 -13.79 2.09
N PHE A 114 -0.67 -13.70 1.03
CA PHE A 114 -0.41 -14.82 0.13
C PHE A 114 0.62 -15.79 0.72
N THR A 115 0.29 -17.06 0.68
CA THR A 115 1.21 -18.17 1.02
C THR A 115 1.81 -18.81 -0.22
N GLU A 116 1.24 -18.54 -1.41
CA GLU A 116 1.67 -19.09 -2.67
C GLU A 116 2.93 -18.38 -3.19
N ASP A 117 3.79 -19.16 -3.84
CA ASP A 117 4.96 -18.62 -4.52
C ASP A 117 4.55 -17.64 -5.65
N ALA A 118 5.42 -16.65 -5.88
CA ALA A 118 5.24 -15.64 -6.93
C ALA A 118 3.97 -14.77 -6.82
N ARG A 119 3.39 -14.64 -5.63
CA ARG A 119 2.29 -13.70 -5.34
C ARG A 119 2.74 -12.66 -4.30
N PRO A 120 2.19 -11.42 -4.33
CA PRO A 120 1.17 -10.92 -5.27
C PRO A 120 1.73 -10.53 -6.64
N GLN A 121 0.86 -10.57 -7.66
CA GLN A 121 1.17 -10.12 -9.01
C GLN A 121 0.16 -9.05 -9.48
N PRO A 122 0.59 -7.90 -10.01
CA PRO A 122 -0.34 -6.86 -10.48
C PRO A 122 -1.39 -7.37 -11.48
N ALA A 123 -1.00 -8.23 -12.42
CA ALA A 123 -1.90 -8.76 -13.44
C ALA A 123 -3.02 -9.66 -12.88
N LEU A 124 -2.81 -10.26 -11.70
CA LEU A 124 -3.74 -11.20 -11.08
C LEU A 124 -4.46 -10.58 -9.86
N ASP A 125 -3.78 -9.71 -9.13
CA ASP A 125 -4.15 -9.35 -7.77
C ASP A 125 -4.44 -7.85 -7.58
N ALA A 126 -4.37 -7.04 -8.63
CA ALA A 126 -4.61 -5.59 -8.50
C ALA A 126 -6.02 -5.26 -8.00
N TYR A 127 -6.97 -6.18 -8.13
CA TYR A 127 -8.38 -5.99 -7.74
C TYR A 127 -8.83 -6.93 -6.62
N LEU A 128 -7.96 -7.21 -5.64
CA LEU A 128 -8.31 -8.00 -4.46
C LEU A 128 -9.51 -7.42 -3.70
N GLY A 129 -10.32 -8.32 -3.09
CA GLY A 129 -11.50 -7.97 -2.31
C GLY A 129 -12.80 -7.94 -3.12
N GLU A 130 -12.82 -8.46 -4.36
CA GLU A 130 -13.99 -8.44 -5.24
C GLU A 130 -15.22 -9.15 -4.67
N ALA A 131 -15.01 -10.25 -3.96
CA ALA A 131 -16.11 -11.05 -3.39
C ALA A 131 -16.81 -10.38 -2.19
N GLU A 132 -16.22 -9.35 -1.60
CA GLU A 132 -16.62 -8.84 -0.29
C GLU A 132 -16.86 -7.32 -0.24
N GLY A 133 -16.84 -6.64 -1.37
CA GLY A 133 -17.01 -5.19 -1.42
C GLY A 133 -16.50 -4.56 -2.70
N LEU A 134 -15.90 -3.37 -2.61
CA LEU A 134 -15.31 -2.68 -3.76
C LEU A 134 -13.98 -3.33 -4.15
N PRO A 135 -13.86 -3.91 -5.38
CA PRO A 135 -12.63 -4.52 -5.86
C PRO A 135 -11.45 -3.54 -5.79
N GLY A 136 -10.29 -4.03 -5.37
CA GLY A 136 -9.06 -3.23 -5.29
C GLY A 136 -8.89 -2.42 -4.01
N MET A 137 -9.74 -2.62 -2.99
CA MET A 137 -9.57 -2.01 -1.66
C MET A 137 -8.70 -2.83 -0.72
N THR A 138 -8.50 -4.12 -0.97
CA THR A 138 -7.60 -5.00 -0.21
C THR A 138 -6.16 -4.85 -0.72
N ALA A 139 -5.19 -4.73 0.19
CA ALA A 139 -3.78 -4.80 -0.14
C ALA A 139 -3.28 -6.25 -0.03
N GLY A 140 -2.53 -6.72 -1.02
CA GLY A 140 -1.94 -8.06 -1.01
C GLY A 140 -0.49 -8.03 -0.51
N ILE A 141 -0.15 -8.88 0.44
CA ILE A 141 1.23 -9.08 0.95
C ILE A 141 1.67 -10.50 0.62
N GLY A 142 2.93 -10.67 0.22
CA GLY A 142 3.48 -12.02 0.01
C GLY A 142 5.00 -12.02 -0.05
N GLN A 143 5.56 -13.21 -0.24
CA GLN A 143 7.01 -13.45 -0.22
C GLN A 143 7.68 -12.96 1.08
N VAL A 144 6.97 -13.12 2.20
CA VAL A 144 7.46 -12.69 3.51
C VAL A 144 8.65 -13.55 3.93
N LYS A 145 9.72 -12.90 4.33
CA LYS A 145 10.96 -13.56 4.81
C LYS A 145 11.58 -12.74 5.94
N VAL A 146 12.16 -13.41 6.89
CA VAL A 146 13.11 -12.83 7.84
C VAL A 146 14.50 -13.21 7.35
N THR A 147 15.38 -12.22 7.18
CA THR A 147 16.76 -12.42 6.71
C THR A 147 17.66 -12.85 7.87
N GLU A 148 18.86 -13.37 7.57
CA GLU A 148 19.82 -13.81 8.60
C GLU A 148 20.26 -12.67 9.54
N ASP A 149 20.18 -11.42 9.09
CA ASP A 149 20.46 -10.22 9.88
C ASP A 149 19.20 -9.59 10.53
N GLY A 150 18.11 -10.38 10.65
CA GLY A 150 16.90 -10.01 11.38
C GLY A 150 15.96 -9.02 10.67
N ARG A 151 16.24 -8.65 9.41
CA ARG A 151 15.35 -7.76 8.66
C ARG A 151 14.17 -8.51 8.09
N ILE A 152 13.00 -7.86 8.09
CA ILE A 152 11.78 -8.36 7.47
C ILE A 152 11.76 -7.89 6.01
N ARG A 153 11.53 -8.82 5.07
CA ARG A 153 11.38 -8.52 3.65
C ARG A 153 10.08 -9.11 3.11
N PHE A 154 9.35 -8.32 2.34
CA PHE A 154 8.10 -8.74 1.71
C PHE A 154 7.79 -7.91 0.46
N PHE A 155 6.83 -8.36 -0.31
CA PHE A 155 6.19 -7.56 -1.35
C PHE A 155 4.79 -7.15 -0.90
N VAL A 156 4.40 -5.92 -1.24
CA VAL A 156 3.03 -5.44 -1.10
C VAL A 156 2.51 -4.94 -2.43
N LEU A 157 1.26 -5.25 -2.72
CA LEU A 157 0.53 -4.81 -3.90
C LEU A 157 -0.72 -4.05 -3.46
N SER A 158 -0.93 -2.86 -4.01
CA SER A 158 -2.15 -2.10 -3.77
C SER A 158 -2.64 -1.46 -5.08
N ASN A 159 -3.96 -1.41 -5.26
CA ASN A 159 -4.54 -0.73 -6.41
C ASN A 159 -4.39 0.78 -6.28
N ASN A 160 -3.69 1.39 -7.24
CA ASN A 160 -3.38 2.81 -7.24
C ASN A 160 -4.58 3.71 -7.53
N THR A 161 -5.54 3.26 -8.34
CA THR A 161 -6.71 4.06 -8.74
C THR A 161 -7.91 3.86 -7.82
N ILE A 162 -8.05 2.69 -7.22
CA ILE A 162 -9.14 2.38 -6.28
C ILE A 162 -8.70 2.73 -4.86
N ARG A 163 -7.88 1.89 -4.21
CA ARG A 163 -7.47 2.13 -2.82
C ARG A 163 -6.65 3.42 -2.68
N GLY A 164 -5.72 3.64 -3.58
CA GLY A 164 -4.82 4.81 -3.54
C GLY A 164 -5.49 6.13 -3.99
N SER A 165 -6.70 6.10 -4.51
CA SER A 165 -7.36 7.28 -5.06
C SER A 165 -8.86 7.29 -4.78
N ALA A 166 -9.71 6.87 -5.74
CA ALA A 166 -11.16 7.05 -5.68
C ALA A 166 -11.81 6.33 -4.49
N GLY A 167 -11.55 5.04 -4.31
CA GLY A 167 -12.11 4.25 -3.23
C GLY A 167 -11.66 4.73 -1.85
N GLY A 168 -10.37 5.04 -1.71
CA GLY A 168 -9.84 5.60 -0.47
C GLY A 168 -10.42 6.97 -0.13
N SER A 169 -10.68 7.80 -1.14
CA SER A 169 -11.32 9.11 -0.94
C SER A 169 -12.77 8.97 -0.48
N VAL A 170 -13.52 8.04 -1.06
CA VAL A 170 -14.91 7.76 -0.64
C VAL A 170 -14.92 7.19 0.78
N LEU A 171 -14.05 6.23 1.09
CA LEU A 171 -13.93 5.67 2.44
C LEU A 171 -13.63 6.74 3.50
N ASN A 172 -12.75 7.69 3.19
CA ASN A 172 -12.48 8.81 4.08
C ASN A 172 -13.71 9.70 4.31
N ALA A 173 -14.53 9.92 3.27
CA ALA A 173 -15.78 10.67 3.41
C ALA A 173 -16.82 9.90 4.25
N GLU A 174 -16.97 8.60 4.02
CA GLU A 174 -17.85 7.74 4.82
C GLU A 174 -17.42 7.75 6.30
N LEU A 175 -16.13 7.62 6.57
CA LEU A 175 -15.60 7.68 7.94
C LEU A 175 -15.84 9.05 8.58
N ALA A 176 -15.61 10.15 7.85
CA ALA A 176 -15.83 11.50 8.36
C ALA A 176 -17.30 11.77 8.70
N LEU A 177 -18.24 11.20 7.93
CA LEU A 177 -19.68 11.23 8.23
C LEU A 177 -20.00 10.38 9.48
N ALA A 178 -19.48 9.17 9.56
CA ALA A 178 -19.69 8.27 10.70
C ALA A 178 -19.16 8.87 12.01
N GLU A 179 -18.02 9.54 11.95
CA GLU A 179 -17.41 10.25 13.10
C GLU A 179 -18.02 11.65 13.36
N ARG A 180 -19.00 12.08 12.55
CA ARG A 180 -19.63 13.42 12.63
C ARG A 180 -18.62 14.58 12.52
N VAL A 181 -17.52 14.36 11.82
CA VAL A 181 -16.54 15.43 11.48
C VAL A 181 -17.13 16.35 10.42
N ILE A 182 -17.93 15.80 9.50
CA ILE A 182 -18.74 16.51 8.54
C ILE A 182 -20.22 16.13 8.77
N GLY A 183 -21.10 17.08 8.55
CA GLY A 183 -22.55 16.86 8.67
C GLY A 183 -23.17 16.46 7.33
N PRO A 184 -24.38 15.86 7.35
CA PRO A 184 -25.17 15.69 6.16
C PRO A 184 -25.63 17.05 5.61
#